data_46129607ea3c2f37c85dbd63e9392fa4
#
_entry.id   46129607ea3c2f37c85dbd63e9392fa4
#
_cell.length_a   1.000
_cell.length_b   1.000
_cell.length_c   1.000
_cell.angle_alpha   90.00
_cell.angle_beta   90.00
_cell.angle_gamma   90.00
#
_symmetry.space_group_name_H-M   'P 1'
#
loop_
_entity.id
_entity.type
_entity.pdbx_description
1 polymer ?
#
loop_
_entity_poly.entity_id
_entity_poly.type
_entity_poly.pdbx_seq_one_letter_code
_entity_poly.pdbx_strand_id
1 'polypeptide(L)'
;MASNAFTNTYSRVWFIEGGAGPSRRRDYFGNWKAGAISWDLGDITVIREPDPNAYNRFVRVGRYRGEPGDPELPITARYTFQRSRLLKAARLDCEHTIQVHMGQCENPQDFPRGWEKTLILEGASISSYGTEDLGAMSPDENAPVNEEVPFVGTDLYEVVRMTFAEMASDSVTAPVTSVYVCDNAQCGACGVASDGCQVVLALTGAVAGSPGGGSGILYTVNGGGSWSTVAGPPAAAEKIYCAGDVAVVLSDADDAMFYTSLAELVAGQVNWTRVATGFVSGQGPIDAWSLGASETWIAGSGGVVYVSRDPALGVEVASSGATANDLHAIHALDSLNIVAVGASNTILATTNAGVTWAALTGPEPGAVLTSVWVRSQREWLVGTATGNLWYTIDGGATWLAKGFTGAGAGSVGDIVFATPSVGFMSHNTAAGGAGRVLRTIDGGYSWYVMPEGAGTIPANTGVAALAVCEDPNVLYAAGASGAGDGILLKAA
;
A
#
# COMPACT_ATOMS: atom_id res chain seq x y z
N MET A 1 12.79 -28.92 10.71
CA MET A 1 12.96 -27.56 10.18
C MET A 1 14.42 -27.20 10.39
N ALA A 2 15.21 -27.15 9.32
CA ALA A 2 16.60 -26.74 9.42
C ALA A 2 16.62 -25.23 9.51
N SER A 3 17.12 -24.68 10.62
CA SER A 3 17.40 -23.27 10.73
C SER A 3 18.54 -22.94 9.76
N ASN A 4 18.24 -22.29 8.67
CA ASN A 4 19.28 -21.68 7.86
C ASN A 4 19.91 -20.57 8.69
N ALA A 5 21.03 -20.88 9.32
CA ALA A 5 21.88 -19.87 9.95
C ALA A 5 22.44 -19.01 8.83
N PHE A 6 21.87 -17.84 8.62
CA PHE A 6 22.43 -16.86 7.70
C PHE A 6 23.83 -16.47 8.22
N THR A 7 24.83 -16.68 7.39
CA THR A 7 26.16 -16.23 7.72
C THR A 7 26.23 -14.72 7.57
N ASN A 8 26.53 -14.00 8.66
CA ASN A 8 26.55 -12.54 8.80
C ASN A 8 27.46 -11.76 7.84
N THR A 9 28.03 -12.40 6.86
CA THR A 9 29.09 -11.83 6.01
C THR A 9 28.57 -10.79 5.03
N TYR A 10 27.25 -10.74 4.77
CA TYR A 10 26.67 -9.91 3.71
C TYR A 10 25.51 -9.01 4.16
N SER A 11 25.32 -8.76 5.45
CA SER A 11 24.29 -7.86 5.93
C SER A 11 24.74 -6.41 5.81
N ARG A 12 23.89 -5.57 5.21
CA ARG A 12 24.15 -4.12 5.06
C ARG A 12 23.05 -3.32 5.72
N VAL A 13 23.43 -2.31 6.46
CA VAL A 13 22.52 -1.39 7.12
C VAL A 13 22.49 -0.07 6.37
N TRP A 14 21.30 0.37 6.05
CA TRP A 14 21.04 1.64 5.41
C TRP A 14 20.21 2.53 6.33
N PHE A 15 20.58 3.78 6.37
CA PHE A 15 19.88 4.82 7.09
C PHE A 15 19.20 5.73 6.08
N ILE A 16 17.89 5.91 6.23
CA ILE A 16 17.10 6.80 5.38
C ILE A 16 16.69 7.98 6.26
N GLU A 17 17.24 9.15 5.96
CA GLU A 17 16.90 10.38 6.68
C GLU A 17 15.39 10.64 6.59
N GLY A 18 14.73 10.80 7.73
CA GLY A 18 13.36 11.28 7.83
C GLY A 18 13.24 12.75 7.46
N GLY A 19 12.04 13.18 7.14
CA GLY A 19 11.72 14.56 6.81
C GLY A 19 11.35 14.78 5.34
N ALA A 20 10.59 15.85 5.10
CA ALA A 20 10.18 16.30 3.77
C ALA A 20 11.36 16.96 3.05
N GLY A 21 11.75 16.44 1.90
CA GLY A 21 12.72 17.12 1.07
C GLY A 21 13.27 16.28 -0.08
N PRO A 22 13.72 16.90 -1.18
CA PRO A 22 14.32 16.22 -2.32
C PRO A 22 15.64 15.54 -1.99
N SER A 23 16.15 15.73 -0.79
CA SER A 23 17.42 15.22 -0.30
C SER A 23 17.28 14.10 0.73
N ARG A 24 16.18 13.33 0.73
CA ARG A 24 16.17 12.08 1.46
C ARG A 24 17.37 11.25 1.02
N ARG A 25 18.40 11.24 1.85
CA ARG A 25 19.60 10.51 1.55
C ARG A 25 19.45 9.11 2.11
N ARG A 26 19.77 8.16 1.28
CA ARG A 26 20.02 6.79 1.68
C ARG A 26 21.51 6.67 1.92
N ASP A 27 21.90 6.69 3.18
CA ASP A 27 23.30 6.58 3.56
C ASP A 27 23.60 5.15 4.02
N TYR A 28 24.67 4.57 3.48
CA TYR A 28 25.18 3.28 3.96
C TYR A 28 25.78 3.48 5.34
N PHE A 29 25.25 2.76 6.32
CA PHE A 29 25.64 2.90 7.72
C PHE A 29 26.75 1.95 8.11
N GLY A 30 26.81 0.78 7.51
CA GLY A 30 27.79 -0.24 7.85
C GLY A 30 27.31 -1.65 7.58
N ASN A 31 28.07 -2.62 8.04
CA ASN A 31 27.66 -4.02 8.04
C ASN A 31 27.04 -4.35 9.39
N TRP A 32 25.88 -4.99 9.38
CA TRP A 32 25.30 -5.50 10.60
C TRP A 32 26.10 -6.70 11.10
N LYS A 33 26.60 -6.62 12.31
CA LYS A 33 27.18 -7.75 13.02
C LYS A 33 26.13 -8.21 14.00
N ALA A 34 25.66 -9.44 13.88
CA ALA A 34 24.54 -10.02 14.61
C ALA A 34 24.34 -9.43 16.01
N GLY A 35 23.29 -8.63 16.13
CA GLY A 35 22.68 -8.26 17.38
C GLY A 35 21.36 -8.99 17.54
N ALA A 36 20.92 -9.25 18.73
CA ALA A 36 19.58 -9.76 18.96
C ALA A 36 18.58 -8.65 18.60
N ILE A 37 17.65 -8.96 17.70
CA ILE A 37 16.46 -8.14 17.55
C ILE A 37 15.58 -8.52 18.73
N SER A 38 15.32 -7.58 19.63
CA SER A 38 14.44 -7.80 20.76
C SER A 38 13.08 -7.15 20.51
N TRP A 39 12.04 -7.92 20.68
CA TRP A 39 10.67 -7.45 20.68
C TRP A 39 10.12 -7.69 22.07
N ASP A 40 9.74 -6.63 22.72
CA ASP A 40 8.93 -6.74 23.93
C ASP A 40 7.50 -7.05 23.49
N LEU A 41 7.12 -8.31 23.56
CA LEU A 41 5.76 -8.74 23.24
C LEU A 41 4.76 -8.44 24.37
N GLY A 42 5.18 -7.72 25.40
CA GLY A 42 4.40 -7.48 26.62
C GLY A 42 4.31 -8.72 27.52
N ASP A 43 4.16 -8.50 28.78
CA ASP A 43 4.03 -9.52 29.80
C ASP A 43 2.70 -10.28 29.67
N ILE A 44 2.74 -11.61 29.72
CA ILE A 44 1.54 -12.42 29.73
C ILE A 44 1.04 -12.59 31.16
N THR A 45 -0.02 -11.89 31.51
CA THR A 45 -0.72 -12.08 32.79
C THR A 45 -1.77 -13.17 32.64
N VAL A 46 -1.65 -14.22 33.44
CA VAL A 46 -2.64 -15.30 33.51
C VAL A 46 -3.70 -14.94 34.53
N ILE A 47 -4.92 -14.73 34.04
CA ILE A 47 -6.07 -14.47 34.92
C ILE A 47 -6.52 -15.82 35.48
N ARG A 48 -6.56 -15.91 36.81
CA ARG A 48 -7.03 -17.09 37.55
C ARG A 48 -8.19 -16.68 38.45
N GLU A 49 -9.26 -17.41 38.39
CA GLU A 49 -10.41 -17.27 39.28
C GLU A 49 -10.54 -18.48 40.18
N PRO A 50 -11.12 -18.31 41.39
CA PRO A 50 -11.42 -19.44 42.26
C PRO A 50 -12.32 -20.43 41.54
N ASP A 51 -12.01 -21.73 41.64
CA ASP A 51 -12.86 -22.79 41.09
C ASP A 51 -14.15 -22.87 41.94
N PRO A 52 -15.32 -22.61 41.35
CA PRO A 52 -16.57 -22.64 42.12
C PRO A 52 -16.90 -24.02 42.65
N ASN A 53 -16.25 -25.07 42.13
CA ASN A 53 -16.50 -26.46 42.49
C ASN A 53 -15.41 -27.07 43.39
N ALA A 54 -14.37 -26.30 43.74
CA ALA A 54 -13.26 -26.82 44.54
C ALA A 54 -12.64 -25.78 45.46
N TYR A 55 -12.69 -26.05 46.74
CA TYR A 55 -12.09 -25.19 47.78
C TYR A 55 -10.56 -25.10 47.60
N ASN A 56 -10.00 -23.89 47.58
CA ASN A 56 -8.57 -23.59 47.36
C ASN A 56 -8.00 -23.95 45.99
N ARG A 57 -8.81 -24.11 44.99
CA ARG A 57 -8.37 -24.31 43.62
C ARG A 57 -8.66 -23.07 42.78
N PHE A 58 -7.69 -22.68 41.94
CA PHE A 58 -7.85 -21.59 40.96
C PHE A 58 -7.83 -22.18 39.55
N VAL A 59 -8.82 -21.86 38.76
CA VAL A 59 -8.89 -22.21 37.34
C VAL A 59 -8.43 -21.02 36.50
N ARG A 60 -7.74 -21.32 35.43
CA ARG A 60 -7.34 -20.33 34.48
C ARG A 60 -8.51 -19.96 33.58
N VAL A 61 -8.98 -18.71 33.66
CA VAL A 61 -10.12 -18.22 32.89
C VAL A 61 -9.69 -17.37 31.68
N GLY A 62 -8.44 -16.88 31.66
CA GLY A 62 -7.98 -16.09 30.54
C GLY A 62 -6.46 -15.84 30.56
N ARG A 63 -5.99 -15.23 29.50
CA ARG A 63 -4.68 -14.63 29.39
C ARG A 63 -4.87 -13.19 28.92
N TYR A 64 -4.21 -12.28 29.58
CA TYR A 64 -4.05 -10.92 29.11
C TYR A 64 -2.59 -10.73 28.72
N ARG A 65 -2.35 -10.16 27.56
CA ARG A 65 -1.04 -9.70 27.15
C ARG A 65 -1.00 -8.19 27.37
N GLY A 66 0.01 -7.69 28.05
CA GLY A 66 0.28 -6.27 28.16
C GLY A 66 0.52 -5.63 26.78
N GLU A 67 0.51 -4.33 26.72
CA GLU A 67 0.86 -3.65 25.47
C GLU A 67 2.27 -4.06 25.04
N PRO A 68 2.49 -4.36 23.74
CA PRO A 68 3.83 -4.58 23.22
C PRO A 68 4.68 -3.33 23.46
N GLY A 69 5.92 -3.51 23.84
CA GLY A 69 6.90 -2.42 23.85
C GLY A 69 7.34 -2.07 22.43
N ASP A 70 7.92 -0.91 22.28
CA ASP A 70 8.47 -0.46 21.00
C ASP A 70 9.58 -1.42 20.53
N PRO A 71 9.63 -1.76 19.22
CA PRO A 71 10.67 -2.63 18.69
C PRO A 71 12.05 -1.98 18.78
N GLU A 72 13.01 -2.71 19.30
CA GLU A 72 14.41 -2.28 19.39
C GLU A 72 15.28 -3.02 18.37
N LEU A 73 16.08 -2.27 17.63
CA LEU A 73 17.08 -2.80 16.70
C LEU A 73 18.47 -2.33 17.10
N PRO A 74 19.24 -3.10 17.89
CA PRO A 74 20.62 -2.77 18.20
C PRO A 74 21.51 -3.00 16.97
N ILE A 75 22.15 -1.95 16.50
CA ILE A 75 23.04 -2.01 15.35
C ILE A 75 24.47 -1.76 15.82
N THR A 76 25.32 -2.73 15.61
CA THR A 76 26.76 -2.54 15.80
C THR A 76 27.35 -2.04 14.48
N ALA A 77 27.63 -0.76 14.42
CA ALA A 77 28.27 -0.15 13.26
C ALA A 77 29.80 -0.16 13.42
N ARG A 78 30.51 -0.43 12.32
CA ARG A 78 31.92 -0.07 12.28
C ARG A 78 32.05 1.45 12.29
N TYR A 79 33.01 1.96 13.07
CA TYR A 79 33.33 3.39 13.06
C TYR A 79 33.51 3.89 11.63
N THR A 80 32.63 4.77 11.19
CA THR A 80 32.70 5.40 9.88
C THR A 80 32.73 6.91 10.04
N PHE A 81 33.21 7.63 9.03
CA PHE A 81 33.23 9.10 8.98
C PHE A 81 31.83 9.76 9.08
N GLN A 82 30.75 8.97 9.18
CA GLN A 82 29.39 9.47 9.22
C GLN A 82 28.85 9.76 10.63
N ARG A 83 29.68 9.57 11.66
CA ARG A 83 29.33 9.83 13.06
C ARG A 83 28.70 11.21 13.30
N SER A 84 29.23 12.26 12.68
CA SER A 84 28.69 13.60 12.82
C SER A 84 27.28 13.76 12.29
N ARG A 85 26.87 12.95 11.29
CA ARG A 85 25.51 12.92 10.74
C ARG A 85 24.56 12.22 11.66
N LEU A 86 24.95 11.07 12.24
CA LEU A 86 24.15 10.36 13.23
C LEU A 86 23.87 11.21 14.45
N LEU A 87 24.89 11.90 14.96
CA LEU A 87 24.74 12.85 16.07
C LEU A 87 23.79 13.99 15.71
N LYS A 88 23.84 14.46 14.46
CA LYS A 88 22.93 15.49 13.97
C LYS A 88 21.50 14.94 13.86
N ALA A 89 21.33 13.74 13.34
CA ALA A 89 20.04 13.07 13.24
C ALA A 89 19.43 12.83 14.62
N ALA A 90 20.19 12.28 15.57
CA ALA A 90 19.76 12.09 16.96
C ALA A 90 19.36 13.39 17.68
N ARG A 91 19.97 14.53 17.30
CA ARG A 91 19.63 15.84 17.88
C ARG A 91 18.43 16.53 17.26
N LEU A 92 18.04 16.14 16.03
CA LEU A 92 16.96 16.80 15.30
C LEU A 92 15.59 16.20 15.59
N ASP A 93 15.54 15.15 16.41
CA ASP A 93 14.29 14.47 16.78
C ASP A 93 13.40 14.12 15.57
N CYS A 94 14.04 13.77 14.45
CA CYS A 94 13.35 13.41 13.23
C CYS A 94 13.20 11.88 13.18
N GLU A 95 12.03 11.42 12.85
CA GLU A 95 11.80 10.01 12.57
C GLU A 95 12.59 9.56 11.34
N HIS A 96 13.27 8.45 11.46
CA HIS A 96 14.12 7.87 10.44
C HIS A 96 13.61 6.48 10.07
N THR A 97 14.04 5.97 8.93
CA THR A 97 13.82 4.58 8.55
C THR A 97 15.15 3.85 8.49
N ILE A 98 15.26 2.74 9.19
CA ILE A 98 16.43 1.87 9.15
C ILE A 98 16.11 0.63 8.32
N GLN A 99 16.97 0.31 7.37
CA GLN A 99 16.84 -0.90 6.55
C GLN A 99 18.04 -1.81 6.75
N VAL A 100 17.79 -3.05 7.09
CA VAL A 100 18.81 -4.10 7.20
C VAL A 100 18.59 -5.12 6.11
N HIS A 101 19.46 -5.11 5.10
CA HIS A 101 19.41 -6.06 4.00
C HIS A 101 20.23 -7.29 4.33
N MET A 102 19.63 -8.46 4.22
CA MET A 102 20.22 -9.76 4.48
C MET A 102 20.15 -10.64 3.24
N GLY A 103 21.18 -11.44 2.99
CA GLY A 103 21.22 -12.39 1.88
C GLY A 103 22.53 -12.38 1.10
N GLN A 104 22.64 -13.28 0.13
CA GLN A 104 23.81 -13.40 -0.75
C GLN A 104 23.66 -12.41 -1.91
N CYS A 105 24.31 -11.27 -1.83
CA CYS A 105 24.39 -10.34 -2.94
C CYS A 105 25.82 -10.34 -3.51
N GLU A 106 26.01 -10.95 -4.65
CA GLU A 106 27.29 -10.94 -5.36
C GLU A 106 27.63 -9.55 -5.91
N ASN A 107 26.60 -8.75 -6.24
CA ASN A 107 26.79 -7.41 -6.80
C ASN A 107 26.00 -6.35 -5.99
N PRO A 108 26.72 -5.41 -5.34
CA PRO A 108 26.11 -4.33 -4.58
C PRO A 108 25.20 -3.39 -5.40
N GLN A 109 25.34 -3.40 -6.73
CA GLN A 109 24.56 -2.56 -7.63
C GLN A 109 23.21 -3.18 -8.01
N ASP A 110 23.02 -4.49 -7.75
CA ASP A 110 21.75 -5.19 -8.01
C ASP A 110 20.75 -5.08 -6.86
N PHE A 111 20.92 -4.07 -6.04
CA PHE A 111 19.91 -3.72 -5.01
C PHE A 111 18.58 -3.35 -5.69
N PRO A 112 17.46 -3.91 -5.24
CA PRO A 112 17.27 -4.95 -4.22
C PRO A 112 17.15 -6.37 -4.77
N ARG A 113 17.52 -6.62 -6.01
CA ARG A 113 17.35 -7.90 -6.70
C ARG A 113 18.11 -9.07 -6.07
N GLY A 114 19.21 -8.78 -5.38
CA GLY A 114 20.07 -9.78 -4.75
C GLY A 114 19.76 -10.07 -3.27
N TRP A 115 18.83 -9.36 -2.65
CA TRP A 115 18.51 -9.54 -1.24
C TRP A 115 17.33 -10.51 -1.06
N GLU A 116 17.51 -11.50 -0.20
CA GLU A 116 16.44 -12.46 0.13
C GLU A 116 15.45 -11.87 1.11
N LYS A 117 15.95 -10.99 2.01
CA LYS A 117 15.19 -10.45 3.12
C LYS A 117 15.68 -9.05 3.50
N THR A 118 14.76 -8.17 3.80
CA THR A 118 15.04 -6.84 4.34
C THR A 118 14.19 -6.62 5.59
N LEU A 119 14.82 -6.24 6.70
CA LEU A 119 14.12 -5.72 7.87
C LEU A 119 14.02 -4.20 7.73
N ILE A 120 12.86 -3.66 8.01
CA ILE A 120 12.60 -2.22 7.98
C ILE A 120 12.05 -1.80 9.33
N LEU A 121 12.77 -0.90 10.01
CA LEU A 121 12.33 -0.22 11.22
C LEU A 121 11.91 1.20 10.85
N GLU A 122 10.63 1.50 11.02
CA GLU A 122 10.05 2.82 10.76
C GLU A 122 9.96 3.65 12.05
N GLY A 123 9.83 4.98 11.90
CA GLY A 123 9.81 5.89 13.03
C GLY A 123 11.03 5.79 13.93
N ALA A 124 12.16 5.36 13.36
CA ALA A 124 13.36 5.03 14.13
C ALA A 124 14.00 6.28 14.72
N SER A 125 14.26 6.23 16.02
CA SER A 125 15.03 7.20 16.79
C SER A 125 16.18 6.50 17.51
N ILE A 126 17.23 7.24 17.84
CA ILE A 126 18.35 6.71 18.63
C ILE A 126 17.99 6.86 20.09
N SER A 127 17.79 5.75 20.81
CA SER A 127 17.37 5.76 22.22
C SER A 127 18.47 6.23 23.19
N SER A 128 19.71 5.90 22.86
CA SER A 128 20.87 6.40 23.63
C SER A 128 22.11 6.48 22.75
N TYR A 129 22.92 7.49 22.97
CA TYR A 129 24.21 7.63 22.33
C TYR A 129 25.26 7.84 23.42
N GLY A 130 25.97 6.76 23.74
CA GLY A 130 27.05 6.80 24.74
C GLY A 130 28.31 7.37 24.15
N THR A 131 28.86 8.39 24.78
CA THR A 131 30.22 8.90 24.50
C THR A 131 31.30 8.14 25.30
N GLU A 132 30.90 7.19 26.14
CA GLU A 132 31.77 6.55 27.11
C GLU A 132 32.81 5.63 26.48
N ASP A 133 32.52 5.07 25.32
CA ASP A 133 33.47 4.16 24.64
C ASP A 133 34.48 4.85 23.71
N LEU A 134 34.51 6.17 23.69
CA LEU A 134 35.50 6.92 22.92
C LEU A 134 36.92 6.82 23.50
N GLY A 135 37.07 6.35 24.71
CA GLY A 135 38.34 6.28 25.42
C GLY A 135 39.10 4.95 25.32
N ALA A 136 38.40 3.90 24.91
CA ALA A 136 39.04 2.60 24.75
C ALA A 136 39.53 2.42 23.31
N MET A 137 40.54 3.16 22.90
CA MET A 137 41.42 2.67 21.84
C MET A 137 42.00 1.36 22.37
N SER A 138 41.53 0.24 21.82
CA SER A 138 42.11 -1.06 22.13
C SER A 138 43.63 -0.96 21.89
N PRO A 139 44.44 -1.47 22.80
CA PRO A 139 45.89 -1.51 22.59
C PRO A 139 46.31 -2.37 21.38
N ASP A 140 45.38 -3.03 20.77
CA ASP A 140 45.55 -3.76 19.53
C ASP A 140 45.21 -2.81 18.35
N GLU A 141 46.24 -2.23 17.75
CA GLU A 141 46.16 -1.25 16.65
C GLU A 141 45.35 -1.74 15.42
N ASN A 142 45.03 -3.03 15.35
CA ASN A 142 44.31 -3.66 14.28
C ASN A 142 42.83 -4.07 14.61
N ALA A 143 42.40 -3.85 15.85
CA ALA A 143 41.01 -4.17 16.20
C ALA A 143 40.06 -3.10 15.63
N PRO A 144 39.04 -3.47 14.87
CA PRO A 144 38.04 -2.49 14.40
C PRO A 144 37.27 -1.93 15.61
N VAL A 145 37.22 -0.63 15.72
CA VAL A 145 36.35 0.02 16.70
C VAL A 145 34.92 -0.20 16.26
N ASN A 146 34.15 -0.93 17.04
CA ASN A 146 32.74 -1.16 16.85
C ASN A 146 31.98 -0.23 17.80
N GLU A 147 30.96 0.41 17.30
CA GLU A 147 30.05 1.26 18.06
C GLU A 147 28.65 0.62 18.00
N GLU A 148 28.03 0.40 19.14
CA GLU A 148 26.66 -0.07 19.23
C GLU A 148 25.73 1.13 19.28
N VAL A 149 24.78 1.16 18.36
CA VAL A 149 23.79 2.23 18.28
C VAL A 149 22.40 1.57 18.38
N PRO A 150 21.72 1.69 19.52
CA PRO A 150 20.37 1.19 19.67
C PRO A 150 19.37 2.13 18.99
N PHE A 151 18.57 1.57 18.09
CA PHE A 151 17.46 2.24 17.47
C PHE A 151 16.15 1.69 18.03
N VAL A 152 15.24 2.58 18.38
CA VAL A 152 13.87 2.29 18.77
C VAL A 152 12.96 2.89 17.71
N GLY A 153 12.00 2.15 17.24
CA GLY A 153 11.06 2.59 16.20
C GLY A 153 9.62 2.26 16.54
N THR A 154 8.70 2.77 15.76
CA THR A 154 7.27 2.53 15.93
C THR A 154 6.87 1.18 15.35
N ASP A 155 7.42 0.82 14.18
CA ASP A 155 7.06 -0.40 13.47
C ASP A 155 8.29 -1.12 12.94
N LEU A 156 8.31 -2.44 13.10
CA LEU A 156 9.34 -3.32 12.53
C LEU A 156 8.69 -4.43 11.73
N TYR A 157 8.98 -4.49 10.45
CA TYR A 157 8.49 -5.53 9.57
C TYR A 157 9.57 -6.10 8.66
N GLU A 158 9.29 -7.27 8.17
CA GLU A 158 10.15 -8.01 7.26
C GLU A 158 9.61 -7.93 5.84
N VAL A 159 10.49 -7.62 4.90
CA VAL A 159 10.21 -7.62 3.48
C VAL A 159 10.98 -8.74 2.81
N VAL A 160 10.26 -9.64 2.16
CA VAL A 160 10.85 -10.79 1.45
C VAL A 160 10.70 -10.64 -0.06
N ARG A 161 11.39 -11.50 -0.80
CA ARG A 161 11.21 -11.61 -2.23
C ARG A 161 9.85 -12.23 -2.52
N MET A 162 9.03 -11.52 -3.30
CA MET A 162 7.70 -11.96 -3.69
C MET A 162 7.72 -12.58 -5.09
N THR A 163 6.82 -13.52 -5.33
CA THR A 163 6.57 -14.12 -6.65
C THR A 163 5.10 -14.07 -6.98
N PHE A 164 4.75 -13.79 -8.23
CA PHE A 164 3.36 -13.80 -8.65
C PHE A 164 2.86 -15.22 -8.90
N ALA A 165 1.65 -15.51 -8.43
CA ALA A 165 0.88 -16.69 -8.79
C ALA A 165 -0.47 -16.22 -9.37
N GLU A 166 -0.88 -16.85 -10.46
CA GLU A 166 -2.20 -16.63 -11.03
C GLU A 166 -3.25 -17.35 -10.18
N MET A 167 -4.30 -16.61 -9.77
CA MET A 167 -5.25 -17.06 -8.77
C MET A 167 -6.57 -17.56 -9.36
N ALA A 168 -6.94 -17.14 -10.56
CA ALA A 168 -8.26 -17.40 -11.14
C ALA A 168 -8.28 -17.41 -12.68
N SER A 169 -7.39 -18.18 -13.32
CA SER A 169 -7.23 -18.15 -14.78
C SER A 169 -8.42 -18.74 -15.57
N ASP A 170 -9.08 -19.77 -15.03
CA ASP A 170 -9.98 -20.59 -15.86
C ASP A 170 -11.44 -20.11 -15.89
N SER A 171 -11.81 -19.08 -15.11
CA SER A 171 -13.21 -18.63 -14.98
C SER A 171 -13.46 -17.17 -15.34
N VAL A 172 -12.42 -16.40 -15.64
CA VAL A 172 -12.53 -14.94 -15.84
C VAL A 172 -12.42 -14.61 -17.32
N THR A 173 -13.57 -14.59 -18.01
CA THR A 173 -13.66 -14.31 -19.45
C THR A 173 -13.72 -12.83 -19.80
N ALA A 174 -13.64 -11.94 -18.83
CA ALA A 174 -13.68 -10.49 -19.00
C ALA A 174 -12.58 -9.82 -18.19
N PRO A 175 -12.02 -8.69 -18.65
CA PRO A 175 -10.99 -7.96 -17.93
C PRO A 175 -11.35 -7.69 -16.47
N VAL A 176 -10.40 -7.85 -15.56
CA VAL A 176 -10.56 -7.41 -14.17
C VAL A 176 -10.09 -5.97 -14.08
N THR A 177 -11.03 -5.05 -13.82
CA THR A 177 -10.81 -3.61 -13.90
C THR A 177 -10.46 -2.98 -12.55
N SER A 178 -10.90 -3.60 -11.45
CA SER A 178 -10.67 -3.11 -10.11
C SER A 178 -10.50 -4.27 -9.14
N VAL A 179 -9.65 -4.10 -8.14
CA VAL A 179 -9.44 -5.03 -7.03
C VAL A 179 -9.35 -4.26 -5.73
N TYR A 180 -9.90 -4.80 -4.66
CA TYR A 180 -9.91 -4.19 -3.34
C TYR A 180 -9.75 -5.24 -2.25
N VAL A 181 -8.90 -4.96 -1.27
CA VAL A 181 -8.78 -5.77 -0.05
C VAL A 181 -9.60 -5.12 1.04
N CYS A 182 -10.59 -5.85 1.56
CA CYS A 182 -11.33 -5.40 2.73
C CYS A 182 -10.52 -5.75 3.98
N ASP A 183 -10.09 -4.77 4.73
CA ASP A 183 -9.36 -5.00 5.97
C ASP A 183 -10.29 -5.50 7.10
N ASN A 184 -9.69 -6.02 8.18
CA ASN A 184 -10.46 -6.60 9.29
C ASN A 184 -11.29 -5.59 10.07
N ALA A 185 -10.87 -4.34 10.11
CA ALA A 185 -11.64 -3.29 10.77
C ALA A 185 -12.95 -3.02 10.02
N GLN A 186 -12.96 -3.31 8.72
CA GLN A 186 -14.12 -3.14 7.85
C GLN A 186 -15.00 -4.41 7.80
N CYS A 187 -14.42 -5.60 7.95
CA CYS A 187 -15.14 -6.87 7.80
C CYS A 187 -15.59 -7.54 9.11
N GLY A 188 -15.90 -6.79 10.15
CA GLY A 188 -16.33 -7.35 11.44
C GLY A 188 -17.50 -8.34 11.39
N ALA A 189 -18.32 -8.32 10.33
CA ALA A 189 -19.47 -9.20 10.13
C ALA A 189 -19.18 -10.44 9.26
N CYS A 190 -18.01 -10.52 8.59
CA CYS A 190 -17.73 -11.63 7.66
C CYS A 190 -17.40 -12.96 8.36
N GLY A 191 -17.25 -12.99 9.69
CA GLY A 191 -16.97 -14.23 10.43
C GLY A 191 -15.62 -14.88 10.12
N VAL A 192 -14.73 -14.16 9.43
CA VAL A 192 -13.42 -14.64 9.00
C VAL A 192 -12.36 -14.17 10.00
N ALA A 193 -11.44 -15.07 10.33
CA ALA A 193 -10.39 -14.78 11.31
C ALA A 193 -9.40 -13.73 10.83
N SER A 194 -8.86 -13.04 11.73
CA SER A 194 -8.13 -11.80 11.86
C SER A 194 -6.81 -11.57 11.11
N ASP A 195 -6.59 -12.05 9.90
CA ASP A 195 -5.33 -11.81 9.19
C ASP A 195 -5.53 -10.85 8.01
N GLY A 196 -5.91 -9.62 8.23
CA GLY A 196 -5.97 -8.45 7.32
C GLY A 196 -6.08 -8.58 5.79
N CYS A 197 -5.81 -9.76 5.23
CA CYS A 197 -5.76 -10.00 3.78
C CYS A 197 -6.70 -11.11 3.31
N GLN A 198 -7.69 -11.48 4.10
CA GLN A 198 -8.52 -12.65 3.81
C GLN A 198 -9.63 -12.37 2.82
N VAL A 199 -10.27 -11.20 2.90
CA VAL A 199 -11.37 -10.83 2.01
C VAL A 199 -10.88 -9.92 0.90
N VAL A 200 -10.99 -10.39 -0.32
CA VAL A 200 -10.63 -9.61 -1.51
C VAL A 200 -11.78 -9.63 -2.49
N LEU A 201 -12.10 -8.48 -3.02
CA LEU A 201 -13.10 -8.28 -4.05
C LEU A 201 -12.43 -7.86 -5.35
N ALA A 202 -12.88 -8.41 -6.48
CA ALA A 202 -12.40 -8.00 -7.79
C ALA A 202 -13.59 -7.80 -8.73
N LEU A 203 -13.58 -6.68 -9.44
CA LEU A 203 -14.60 -6.31 -10.39
C LEU A 203 -14.17 -6.73 -11.79
N THR A 204 -15.02 -7.47 -12.49
CA THR A 204 -14.81 -7.80 -13.89
C THR A 204 -15.62 -6.89 -14.79
N GLY A 205 -15.15 -6.66 -16.00
CA GLY A 205 -15.94 -6.05 -17.05
C GLY A 205 -17.22 -6.85 -17.34
N ALA A 206 -18.04 -6.40 -18.28
CA ALA A 206 -19.29 -7.03 -18.63
C ALA A 206 -19.11 -8.52 -18.99
N VAL A 207 -19.80 -9.39 -18.27
CA VAL A 207 -19.77 -10.84 -18.50
C VAL A 207 -20.92 -11.24 -19.40
N ALA A 208 -20.63 -11.98 -20.46
CA ALA A 208 -21.64 -12.50 -21.35
C ALA A 208 -22.63 -13.41 -20.58
N GLY A 209 -23.92 -13.04 -20.56
CA GLY A 209 -24.97 -13.77 -19.86
C GLY A 209 -25.41 -13.18 -18.53
N SER A 210 -24.77 -12.13 -18.04
CA SER A 210 -25.30 -11.34 -16.92
C SER A 210 -26.56 -10.59 -17.34
N PRO A 211 -27.61 -10.58 -16.52
CA PRO A 211 -28.83 -9.81 -16.79
C PRO A 211 -28.47 -8.33 -16.99
N GLY A 212 -28.76 -7.77 -18.16
CA GLY A 212 -28.49 -6.36 -18.47
C GLY A 212 -27.07 -6.04 -18.94
N GLY A 213 -26.18 -7.04 -19.17
CA GLY A 213 -24.79 -6.81 -19.55
C GLY A 213 -23.90 -6.31 -18.38
N GLY A 214 -24.32 -6.57 -17.16
CA GLY A 214 -23.63 -6.11 -15.96
C GLY A 214 -22.28 -6.75 -15.71
N SER A 215 -21.48 -6.10 -14.88
CA SER A 215 -20.19 -6.58 -14.39
C SER A 215 -20.34 -7.82 -13.52
N GLY A 216 -19.29 -8.64 -13.41
CA GLY A 216 -19.20 -9.72 -12.45
C GLY A 216 -18.33 -9.33 -11.27
N ILE A 217 -18.51 -9.99 -10.14
CA ILE A 217 -17.64 -9.83 -8.99
C ILE A 217 -17.06 -11.17 -8.60
N LEU A 218 -15.74 -11.22 -8.53
CA LEU A 218 -14.98 -12.29 -7.94
C LEU A 218 -14.69 -11.92 -6.49
N TYR A 219 -14.81 -12.88 -5.59
CA TYR A 219 -14.43 -12.66 -4.19
C TYR A 219 -13.74 -13.89 -3.60
N THR A 220 -12.91 -13.64 -2.62
CA THR A 220 -12.30 -14.66 -1.77
C THR A 220 -12.47 -14.29 -0.30
N VAL A 221 -12.50 -15.28 0.57
CA VAL A 221 -12.55 -15.12 2.04
C VAL A 221 -11.39 -15.84 2.74
N ASN A 222 -10.42 -16.31 1.95
CA ASN A 222 -9.26 -17.06 2.42
C ASN A 222 -7.95 -16.60 1.75
N GLY A 223 -7.87 -15.30 1.48
CA GLY A 223 -6.67 -14.69 0.93
C GLY A 223 -6.29 -15.20 -0.46
N GLY A 224 -7.28 -15.59 -1.26
CA GLY A 224 -7.06 -16.11 -2.61
C GLY A 224 -6.86 -17.61 -2.71
N GLY A 225 -7.00 -18.37 -1.61
CA GLY A 225 -6.93 -19.83 -1.65
C GLY A 225 -8.05 -20.48 -2.47
N SER A 226 -9.20 -19.81 -2.56
CA SER A 226 -10.30 -20.12 -3.49
C SER A 226 -11.07 -18.87 -3.83
N TRP A 227 -11.64 -18.83 -5.02
CA TRP A 227 -12.44 -17.72 -5.53
C TRP A 227 -13.85 -18.17 -5.86
N SER A 228 -14.80 -17.30 -5.57
CA SER A 228 -16.20 -17.46 -5.93
C SER A 228 -16.64 -16.28 -6.79
N THR A 229 -17.68 -16.49 -7.60
CA THR A 229 -18.20 -15.46 -8.49
C THR A 229 -19.64 -15.17 -8.13
N VAL A 230 -20.00 -13.90 -8.07
CA VAL A 230 -21.40 -13.45 -7.96
C VAL A 230 -21.71 -12.43 -9.06
N ALA A 231 -23.01 -12.30 -9.38
CA ALA A 231 -23.44 -11.28 -10.30
C ALA A 231 -23.20 -9.90 -9.71
N GLY A 232 -22.56 -9.02 -10.47
CA GLY A 232 -22.42 -7.61 -10.14
C GLY A 232 -23.75 -6.86 -10.35
N PRO A 233 -23.76 -5.54 -10.11
CA PRO A 233 -24.92 -4.72 -10.39
C PRO A 233 -25.23 -4.74 -11.90
N PRO A 234 -26.50 -4.49 -12.30
CA PRO A 234 -26.92 -4.51 -13.71
C PRO A 234 -26.47 -3.22 -14.45
N ALA A 235 -25.21 -2.84 -14.30
CA ALA A 235 -24.62 -1.64 -14.86
C ALA A 235 -23.15 -1.87 -15.21
N ALA A 236 -22.62 -1.05 -16.11
CA ALA A 236 -21.18 -0.96 -16.30
C ALA A 236 -20.55 -0.37 -15.05
N ALA A 237 -19.50 -1.01 -14.54
CA ALA A 237 -18.89 -0.65 -13.27
C ALA A 237 -17.42 -0.27 -13.45
N GLU A 238 -17.02 0.80 -12.77
CA GLU A 238 -15.67 1.36 -12.85
C GLU A 238 -14.79 0.91 -11.67
N LYS A 239 -15.33 0.96 -10.45
CA LYS A 239 -14.58 0.71 -9.21
C LYS A 239 -15.39 -0.12 -8.23
N ILE A 240 -14.70 -0.99 -7.48
CA ILE A 240 -15.24 -1.68 -6.31
C ILE A 240 -14.42 -1.31 -5.08
N TYR A 241 -15.07 -1.11 -3.94
CA TYR A 241 -14.43 -0.86 -2.65
C TYR A 241 -15.31 -1.34 -1.49
N CYS A 242 -14.75 -1.36 -0.29
CA CYS A 242 -15.50 -1.62 0.94
C CYS A 242 -15.65 -0.33 1.76
N ALA A 243 -16.86 -0.10 2.28
CA ALA A 243 -17.15 0.93 3.28
C ALA A 243 -17.77 0.26 4.51
N GLY A 244 -16.96 -0.03 5.51
CA GLY A 244 -17.38 -0.87 6.62
C GLY A 244 -17.71 -2.29 6.17
N ASP A 245 -18.90 -2.77 6.51
CA ASP A 245 -19.39 -4.11 6.20
C ASP A 245 -20.21 -4.18 4.90
N VAL A 246 -20.09 -3.18 4.04
CA VAL A 246 -20.74 -3.16 2.72
C VAL A 246 -19.74 -3.10 1.57
N ALA A 247 -20.01 -3.85 0.52
CA ALA A 247 -19.35 -3.72 -0.75
C ALA A 247 -20.07 -2.66 -1.59
N VAL A 248 -19.31 -1.75 -2.19
CA VAL A 248 -19.82 -0.66 -3.03
C VAL A 248 -19.19 -0.74 -4.40
N VAL A 249 -20.01 -0.57 -5.42
CA VAL A 249 -19.60 -0.52 -6.83
C VAL A 249 -20.04 0.83 -7.42
N LEU A 250 -19.14 1.48 -8.11
CA LEU A 250 -19.37 2.75 -8.79
C LEU A 250 -19.70 2.53 -10.26
N SER A 251 -20.62 3.32 -10.80
CA SER A 251 -20.99 3.34 -12.23
C SER A 251 -21.07 4.79 -12.71
N ASP A 252 -20.12 5.19 -13.56
CA ASP A 252 -20.12 6.50 -14.21
C ASP A 252 -21.32 6.62 -15.17
N ALA A 253 -21.57 5.57 -15.95
CA ALA A 253 -22.64 5.56 -16.94
C ALA A 253 -24.06 5.72 -16.36
N ASP A 254 -24.25 5.34 -15.09
CA ASP A 254 -25.54 5.41 -14.39
C ASP A 254 -25.66 6.60 -13.42
N ASP A 255 -24.63 7.42 -13.30
CA ASP A 255 -24.54 8.47 -12.28
C ASP A 255 -24.94 7.92 -10.90
N ALA A 256 -24.36 6.79 -10.50
CA ALA A 256 -24.82 6.05 -9.33
C ALA A 256 -23.73 5.21 -8.69
N MET A 257 -24.00 4.81 -7.46
CA MET A 257 -23.34 3.70 -6.82
C MET A 257 -24.33 2.59 -6.47
N PHE A 258 -23.81 1.38 -6.34
CA PHE A 258 -24.58 0.21 -5.94
C PHE A 258 -23.91 -0.39 -4.71
N TYR A 259 -24.70 -0.80 -3.73
CA TYR A 259 -24.15 -1.45 -2.54
C TYR A 259 -24.89 -2.73 -2.18
N THR A 260 -24.20 -3.63 -1.50
CA THR A 260 -24.71 -4.84 -0.86
C THR A 260 -23.90 -5.12 0.40
N SER A 261 -24.47 -5.84 1.36
CA SER A 261 -23.69 -6.23 2.54
C SER A 261 -22.62 -7.27 2.16
N LEU A 262 -21.45 -7.20 2.80
CA LEU A 262 -20.40 -8.20 2.62
C LEU A 262 -20.88 -9.60 3.02
N ALA A 263 -21.74 -9.70 4.03
CA ALA A 263 -22.31 -10.97 4.47
C ALA A 263 -23.19 -11.61 3.38
N GLU A 264 -24.04 -10.84 2.69
CA GLU A 264 -24.84 -11.33 1.55
C GLU A 264 -23.96 -11.71 0.38
N LEU A 265 -22.94 -10.88 0.07
CA LEU A 265 -21.99 -11.13 -1.00
C LEU A 265 -21.27 -12.47 -0.79
N VAL A 266 -20.71 -12.69 0.41
CA VAL A 266 -19.98 -13.91 0.78
C VAL A 266 -20.91 -15.14 0.82
N ALA A 267 -22.19 -14.96 1.16
CA ALA A 267 -23.19 -16.03 1.09
C ALA A 267 -23.65 -16.34 -0.34
N GLY A 268 -23.18 -15.60 -1.35
CA GLY A 268 -23.59 -15.75 -2.74
C GLY A 268 -25.03 -15.26 -3.03
N GLN A 269 -25.60 -14.47 -2.12
CA GLN A 269 -26.97 -13.96 -2.19
C GLN A 269 -26.93 -12.43 -2.31
N VAL A 270 -26.52 -11.93 -3.48
CA VAL A 270 -26.36 -10.47 -3.66
C VAL A 270 -27.67 -9.81 -4.09
N ASN A 271 -28.04 -8.77 -3.33
CA ASN A 271 -29.11 -7.84 -3.68
C ASN A 271 -28.51 -6.43 -3.79
N TRP A 272 -28.16 -6.03 -5.00
CA TRP A 272 -27.61 -4.71 -5.24
C TRP A 272 -28.68 -3.63 -5.09
N THR A 273 -28.44 -2.69 -4.19
CA THR A 273 -29.27 -1.49 -4.03
C THR A 273 -28.61 -0.34 -4.78
N ARG A 274 -29.33 0.22 -5.78
CA ARG A 274 -28.89 1.39 -6.54
C ARG A 274 -29.14 2.66 -5.75
N VAL A 275 -28.14 3.53 -5.64
CA VAL A 275 -28.24 4.85 -5.02
C VAL A 275 -27.68 5.90 -5.98
N ALA A 276 -28.56 6.81 -6.40
CA ALA A 276 -28.21 7.93 -7.27
C ALA A 276 -28.36 9.29 -6.55
N THR A 277 -28.70 9.26 -5.25
CA THR A 277 -28.91 10.46 -4.45
C THR A 277 -27.63 11.26 -4.30
N GLY A 278 -27.67 12.53 -4.70
CA GLY A 278 -26.55 13.46 -4.60
C GLY A 278 -25.61 13.47 -5.82
N PHE A 279 -25.67 12.47 -6.70
CA PHE A 279 -24.92 12.51 -7.95
C PHE A 279 -25.49 13.55 -8.91
N VAL A 280 -24.58 14.27 -9.58
CA VAL A 280 -24.92 15.24 -10.63
C VAL A 280 -25.04 14.50 -11.96
N SER A 281 -26.13 14.71 -12.69
CA SER A 281 -26.37 14.02 -13.96
C SER A 281 -25.28 14.33 -14.98
N GLY A 282 -24.72 13.27 -15.58
CA GLY A 282 -23.62 13.34 -16.53
C GLY A 282 -22.27 13.65 -15.89
N GLN A 283 -22.15 13.49 -14.57
CA GLN A 283 -20.90 13.62 -13.81
C GLN A 283 -20.73 12.44 -12.86
N GLY A 284 -20.84 11.24 -13.39
CA GLY A 284 -20.81 10.00 -12.62
C GLY A 284 -19.47 9.70 -11.95
N PRO A 285 -19.46 8.75 -11.00
CA PRO A 285 -18.28 8.41 -10.23
C PRO A 285 -17.29 7.54 -11.02
N ILE A 286 -15.99 7.86 -10.97
CA ILE A 286 -14.92 7.13 -11.67
C ILE A 286 -14.05 6.35 -10.70
N ASP A 287 -13.58 6.99 -9.63
CA ASP A 287 -12.68 6.38 -8.65
C ASP A 287 -13.07 6.75 -7.23
N ALA A 288 -12.67 5.94 -6.25
CA ALA A 288 -12.97 6.17 -4.84
C ALA A 288 -11.82 5.79 -3.93
N TRP A 289 -11.71 6.52 -2.83
CA TRP A 289 -10.83 6.22 -1.70
C TRP A 289 -11.63 6.22 -0.40
N SER A 290 -11.68 5.07 0.25
CA SER A 290 -12.40 4.89 1.51
C SER A 290 -11.46 5.08 2.71
N LEU A 291 -11.86 5.93 3.66
CA LEU A 291 -11.22 6.10 4.96
C LEU A 291 -11.88 5.22 6.05
N GLY A 292 -12.57 4.16 5.64
CA GLY A 292 -13.29 3.25 6.50
C GLY A 292 -14.82 3.33 6.34
N ALA A 293 -15.56 2.95 7.40
CA ALA A 293 -17.02 2.81 7.33
C ALA A 293 -17.77 4.13 7.15
N SER A 294 -17.17 5.26 7.55
CA SER A 294 -17.90 6.53 7.73
C SER A 294 -17.53 7.61 6.70
N GLU A 295 -16.55 7.39 5.86
CA GLU A 295 -16.14 8.42 4.91
C GLU A 295 -15.45 7.81 3.68
N THR A 296 -15.98 8.12 2.51
CA THR A 296 -15.40 7.77 1.21
C THR A 296 -15.39 8.99 0.30
N TRP A 297 -14.26 9.31 -0.25
CA TRP A 297 -14.09 10.36 -1.25
C TRP A 297 -14.14 9.76 -2.65
N ILE A 298 -14.88 10.40 -3.56
CA ILE A 298 -15.17 9.88 -4.89
C ILE A 298 -14.84 10.95 -5.93
N ALA A 299 -13.99 10.58 -6.90
CA ALA A 299 -13.71 11.40 -8.08
C ALA A 299 -14.71 11.08 -9.19
N GLY A 300 -15.16 12.10 -9.90
CA GLY A 300 -16.15 11.93 -10.95
C GLY A 300 -15.78 12.63 -12.26
N SER A 301 -16.55 12.29 -13.29
CA SER A 301 -16.49 12.93 -14.58
C SER A 301 -16.91 14.42 -14.50
N GLY A 302 -16.43 15.24 -15.42
CA GLY A 302 -16.71 16.69 -15.40
C GLY A 302 -16.12 17.46 -14.22
N GLY A 303 -15.13 16.89 -13.52
CA GLY A 303 -14.36 17.57 -12.47
C GLY A 303 -15.04 17.66 -11.11
N VAL A 304 -16.03 16.85 -10.88
CA VAL A 304 -16.74 16.80 -9.59
C VAL A 304 -15.99 15.90 -8.60
N VAL A 305 -16.04 16.27 -7.33
CA VAL A 305 -15.65 15.42 -6.21
C VAL A 305 -16.84 15.27 -5.27
N TYR A 306 -17.13 14.04 -4.91
CA TYR A 306 -18.18 13.70 -3.95
C TYR A 306 -17.59 13.14 -2.66
N VAL A 307 -18.37 13.22 -1.59
CA VAL A 307 -18.12 12.50 -0.35
C VAL A 307 -19.37 11.69 0.04
N SER A 308 -19.17 10.42 0.35
CA SER A 308 -20.19 9.56 0.94
C SER A 308 -19.82 9.26 2.39
N ARG A 309 -20.76 9.47 3.30
CA ARG A 309 -20.63 9.13 4.73
C ARG A 309 -21.41 7.88 5.09
N ASP A 310 -22.33 7.50 4.22
CA ASP A 310 -23.12 6.26 4.30
C ASP A 310 -23.56 5.91 2.88
N PRO A 311 -23.12 4.79 2.32
CA PRO A 311 -23.52 4.38 0.97
C PRO A 311 -25.03 4.28 0.77
N ALA A 312 -25.80 4.00 1.82
CA ALA A 312 -27.24 3.92 1.75
C ALA A 312 -27.94 5.29 1.60
N LEU A 313 -27.28 6.36 2.03
CA LEU A 313 -27.82 7.73 1.97
C LEU A 313 -27.38 8.47 0.69
N GLY A 314 -26.36 7.99 0.01
CA GLY A 314 -25.83 8.61 -1.20
C GLY A 314 -24.58 9.45 -0.97
N VAL A 315 -24.43 10.49 -1.79
CA VAL A 315 -23.25 11.37 -1.76
C VAL A 315 -23.64 12.83 -1.59
N GLU A 316 -22.68 13.60 -1.10
CA GLU A 316 -22.72 15.07 -1.10
C GLU A 316 -21.66 15.59 -2.10
N VAL A 317 -21.99 16.64 -2.83
CA VAL A 317 -21.01 17.31 -3.70
C VAL A 317 -20.03 18.09 -2.86
N ALA A 318 -18.78 17.66 -2.82
CA ALA A 318 -17.70 18.33 -2.09
C ALA A 318 -16.99 19.39 -2.95
N SER A 319 -16.89 19.18 -4.27
CA SER A 319 -16.36 20.16 -5.21
C SER A 319 -17.12 20.07 -6.53
N SER A 320 -17.49 21.22 -7.07
CA SER A 320 -18.02 21.32 -8.43
C SER A 320 -17.58 22.63 -9.06
N GLY A 321 -17.31 22.60 -10.39
CA GLY A 321 -16.96 23.80 -11.14
C GLY A 321 -15.52 24.32 -10.95
N ALA A 322 -14.68 23.65 -10.18
CA ALA A 322 -13.26 23.97 -10.08
C ALA A 322 -12.51 23.62 -11.38
N THR A 323 -12.99 22.60 -12.07
CA THR A 323 -12.53 22.18 -13.41
C THR A 323 -13.70 21.54 -14.15
N ALA A 324 -13.58 21.37 -15.46
CA ALA A 324 -14.51 20.58 -16.28
C ALA A 324 -13.88 19.28 -16.79
N ASN A 325 -12.65 18.99 -16.37
CA ASN A 325 -11.91 17.81 -16.78
C ASN A 325 -12.26 16.64 -15.88
N ASP A 326 -12.40 15.44 -16.44
CA ASP A 326 -12.64 14.22 -15.70
C ASP A 326 -11.53 13.95 -14.70
N LEU A 327 -11.89 13.50 -13.49
CA LEU A 327 -10.96 13.11 -12.46
C LEU A 327 -10.86 11.59 -12.44
N HIS A 328 -9.66 11.06 -12.70
CA HIS A 328 -9.43 9.63 -12.91
C HIS A 328 -8.98 8.89 -11.65
N ALA A 329 -8.39 9.61 -10.69
CA ALA A 329 -7.96 9.01 -9.44
C ALA A 329 -8.09 9.98 -8.27
N ILE A 330 -8.36 9.43 -7.09
CA ILE A 330 -8.47 10.19 -5.84
C ILE A 330 -7.79 9.43 -4.71
N HIS A 331 -7.11 10.16 -3.83
CA HIS A 331 -6.55 9.62 -2.60
C HIS A 331 -6.75 10.60 -1.45
N ALA A 332 -7.21 10.11 -0.31
CA ALA A 332 -7.30 10.85 0.93
C ALA A 332 -6.25 10.34 1.92
N LEU A 333 -5.40 11.23 2.42
CA LEU A 333 -4.48 10.94 3.51
C LEU A 333 -5.25 10.78 4.83
N ASP A 334 -6.21 11.66 5.03
CA ASP A 334 -7.13 11.74 6.15
C ASP A 334 -8.38 12.50 5.70
N SER A 335 -9.34 12.73 6.61
CA SER A 335 -10.58 13.45 6.30
C SER A 335 -10.40 14.94 5.95
N LEU A 336 -9.23 15.52 6.14
CA LEU A 336 -8.93 16.92 5.81
C LEU A 336 -8.16 17.06 4.50
N ASN A 337 -7.28 16.10 4.18
CA ASN A 337 -6.28 16.19 3.13
C ASN A 337 -6.57 15.21 2.00
N ILE A 338 -7.14 15.71 0.93
CA ILE A 338 -7.58 14.93 -0.22
C ILE A 338 -7.00 15.52 -1.50
N VAL A 339 -6.56 14.66 -2.41
CA VAL A 339 -6.05 15.04 -3.74
C VAL A 339 -6.74 14.18 -4.79
N ALA A 340 -7.28 14.82 -5.82
CA ALA A 340 -7.83 14.18 -7.00
C ALA A 340 -7.09 14.65 -8.25
N VAL A 341 -6.85 13.73 -9.19
CA VAL A 341 -6.09 13.98 -10.41
C VAL A 341 -6.84 13.46 -11.64
N GLY A 342 -6.58 14.04 -12.82
CA GLY A 342 -7.30 13.60 -13.99
C GLY A 342 -6.82 14.16 -15.32
N ALA A 343 -7.76 14.31 -16.24
CA ALA A 343 -7.52 14.73 -17.62
C ALA A 343 -6.85 16.11 -17.69
N SER A 344 -6.14 16.37 -18.79
CA SER A 344 -5.53 17.66 -19.11
C SER A 344 -4.59 18.21 -18.01
N ASN A 345 -3.87 17.30 -17.31
CA ASN A 345 -2.93 17.65 -16.27
C ASN A 345 -3.57 18.33 -15.04
N THR A 346 -4.84 17.98 -14.76
CA THR A 346 -5.64 18.57 -13.68
C THR A 346 -5.32 17.93 -12.34
N ILE A 347 -5.16 18.77 -11.33
CA ILE A 347 -5.07 18.36 -9.91
C ILE A 347 -6.01 19.25 -9.10
N LEU A 348 -6.86 18.63 -8.29
CA LEU A 348 -7.65 19.30 -7.25
C LEU A 348 -7.15 18.85 -5.89
N ALA A 349 -6.88 19.76 -4.99
CA ALA A 349 -6.43 19.46 -3.64
C ALA A 349 -7.19 20.26 -2.59
N THR A 350 -7.48 19.64 -1.48
CA THR A 350 -8.04 20.27 -0.27
C THR A 350 -7.22 19.90 0.96
N THR A 351 -7.18 20.80 1.94
CA THR A 351 -6.58 20.58 3.26
C THR A 351 -7.57 20.89 4.39
N ASN A 352 -8.86 21.01 4.06
CA ASN A 352 -9.91 21.40 5.00
C ASN A 352 -11.22 20.64 4.75
N ALA A 353 -11.14 19.34 4.49
CA ALA A 353 -12.30 18.46 4.30
C ALA A 353 -13.22 18.90 3.14
N GLY A 354 -12.66 19.41 2.06
CA GLY A 354 -13.43 19.82 0.88
C GLY A 354 -14.17 21.17 1.02
N VAL A 355 -13.98 21.93 2.12
CA VAL A 355 -14.59 23.25 2.27
C VAL A 355 -14.09 24.20 1.17
N THR A 356 -12.81 24.09 0.83
CA THR A 356 -12.23 24.79 -0.33
C THR A 356 -11.31 23.84 -1.09
N TRP A 357 -11.30 23.98 -2.40
CA TRP A 357 -10.43 23.22 -3.29
C TRP A 357 -9.51 24.16 -4.07
N ALA A 358 -8.24 23.80 -4.14
CA ALA A 358 -7.26 24.45 -5.00
C ALA A 358 -7.15 23.67 -6.31
N ALA A 359 -7.35 24.35 -7.43
CA ALA A 359 -7.01 23.80 -8.73
C ALA A 359 -5.53 24.08 -9.00
N LEU A 360 -4.74 23.02 -9.11
CA LEU A 360 -3.30 23.07 -9.34
C LEU A 360 -2.97 22.59 -10.76
N THR A 361 -1.85 23.03 -11.27
CA THR A 361 -1.32 22.51 -12.54
C THR A 361 -0.40 21.34 -12.25
N GLY A 362 -0.70 20.20 -12.85
CA GLY A 362 0.15 19.02 -12.74
C GLY A 362 1.49 19.16 -13.47
N PRO A 363 2.34 18.13 -13.35
CA PRO A 363 3.73 18.17 -13.80
C PRO A 363 3.94 18.11 -15.31
N GLU A 364 2.96 17.62 -16.06
CA GLU A 364 3.13 17.29 -17.48
C GLU A 364 2.00 17.87 -18.33
N PRO A 365 2.22 19.04 -18.98
CA PRO A 365 1.18 19.74 -19.71
C PRO A 365 0.45 18.86 -20.75
N GLY A 366 -0.87 18.81 -20.67
CA GLY A 366 -1.74 18.03 -21.57
C GLY A 366 -1.79 16.53 -21.28
N ALA A 367 -1.03 16.00 -20.34
CA ALA A 367 -1.08 14.61 -19.96
C ALA A 367 -2.37 14.26 -19.22
N VAL A 368 -2.76 13.01 -19.29
CA VAL A 368 -3.76 12.42 -18.41
C VAL A 368 -3.04 11.88 -17.18
N LEU A 369 -3.42 12.36 -16.00
CA LEU A 369 -2.96 11.85 -14.73
C LEU A 369 -3.85 10.66 -14.35
N THR A 370 -3.25 9.51 -14.11
CA THR A 370 -3.94 8.22 -13.97
C THR A 370 -4.02 7.72 -12.56
N SER A 371 -3.10 8.13 -11.71
CA SER A 371 -3.02 7.67 -10.32
C SER A 371 -2.40 8.73 -9.42
N VAL A 372 -2.76 8.71 -8.15
CA VAL A 372 -2.22 9.61 -7.13
C VAL A 372 -2.08 8.86 -5.81
N TRP A 373 -0.98 9.13 -5.10
CA TRP A 373 -0.77 8.69 -3.72
C TRP A 373 -0.28 9.85 -2.86
N VAL A 374 -1.02 10.14 -1.80
CA VAL A 374 -0.70 11.22 -0.84
C VAL A 374 -0.03 10.62 0.37
N ARG A 375 1.22 10.99 0.63
CA ARG A 375 2.01 10.53 1.79
C ARG A 375 1.93 11.49 2.97
N SER A 376 1.84 12.75 2.67
CA SER A 376 1.66 13.84 3.63
C SER A 376 0.97 15.00 2.93
N GLN A 377 0.59 16.04 3.67
CA GLN A 377 0.03 17.27 3.08
C GLN A 377 0.88 17.86 1.95
N ARG A 378 2.19 17.59 1.92
CA ARG A 378 3.14 18.18 0.98
C ARG A 378 3.77 17.17 0.04
N GLU A 379 3.75 15.89 0.36
CA GLU A 379 4.41 14.83 -0.41
C GLU A 379 3.39 13.98 -1.16
N TRP A 380 3.40 14.05 -2.48
CA TRP A 380 2.52 13.26 -3.36
C TRP A 380 3.29 12.59 -4.47
N LEU A 381 2.81 11.44 -4.88
CA LEU A 381 3.22 10.73 -6.09
C LEU A 381 2.07 10.80 -7.10
N VAL A 382 2.37 11.07 -8.37
CA VAL A 382 1.39 11.14 -9.45
C VAL A 382 1.90 10.36 -10.64
N GLY A 383 1.09 9.41 -11.11
CA GLY A 383 1.33 8.64 -12.32
C GLY A 383 0.62 9.24 -13.54
N THR A 384 1.17 9.01 -14.72
CA THR A 384 0.61 9.52 -15.97
C THR A 384 0.37 8.42 -17.00
N ALA A 385 -0.56 8.68 -17.92
CA ALA A 385 -0.83 7.80 -19.06
C ALA A 385 0.35 7.71 -20.05
N THR A 386 1.35 8.59 -19.92
CA THR A 386 2.59 8.55 -20.71
C THR A 386 3.69 7.69 -20.09
N GLY A 387 3.41 7.11 -18.88
CA GLY A 387 4.33 6.22 -18.17
C GLY A 387 5.32 6.94 -17.26
N ASN A 388 5.12 8.22 -17.01
CA ASN A 388 5.96 8.97 -16.10
C ASN A 388 5.40 8.95 -14.68
N LEU A 389 6.32 8.90 -13.72
CA LEU A 389 6.03 9.07 -12.30
C LEU A 389 6.61 10.40 -11.83
N TRP A 390 5.77 11.22 -11.22
CA TRP A 390 6.14 12.52 -10.70
C TRP A 390 5.97 12.57 -9.19
N TYR A 391 6.80 13.38 -8.56
CA TYR A 391 6.83 13.55 -7.11
C TYR A 391 6.88 15.02 -6.75
N THR A 392 6.07 15.43 -5.79
CA THR A 392 6.11 16.76 -5.17
C THR A 392 6.42 16.63 -3.67
N ILE A 393 7.04 17.68 -3.11
CA ILE A 393 7.36 17.81 -1.68
C ILE A 393 6.85 19.13 -1.11
N ASP A 394 6.14 19.88 -1.90
CA ASP A 394 5.63 21.21 -1.55
C ASP A 394 4.14 21.37 -1.85
N GLY A 395 3.41 20.26 -1.90
CA GLY A 395 1.96 20.26 -2.12
C GLY A 395 1.57 20.60 -3.55
N GLY A 396 2.37 20.17 -4.54
CA GLY A 396 2.09 20.37 -5.95
C GLY A 396 2.56 21.71 -6.53
N ALA A 397 3.32 22.50 -5.75
CA ALA A 397 3.87 23.75 -6.27
C ALA A 397 5.04 23.50 -7.23
N THR A 398 5.86 22.48 -6.94
CA THR A 398 6.92 22.02 -7.85
C THR A 398 6.91 20.51 -7.98
N TRP A 399 7.40 19.99 -9.10
CA TRP A 399 7.39 18.58 -9.43
C TRP A 399 8.76 18.08 -9.86
N LEU A 400 9.11 16.88 -9.42
CA LEU A 400 10.33 16.18 -9.77
C LEU A 400 9.97 14.88 -10.48
N ALA A 401 10.55 14.66 -11.66
CA ALA A 401 10.40 13.39 -12.36
C ALA A 401 11.13 12.28 -11.60
N LYS A 402 10.46 11.15 -11.40
CA LYS A 402 11.04 9.94 -10.83
C LYS A 402 11.39 8.98 -11.94
N GLY A 403 12.69 8.82 -12.18
CA GLY A 403 13.18 7.77 -13.06
C GLY A 403 13.12 6.41 -12.34
N PHE A 404 12.73 5.36 -13.07
CA PHE A 404 12.80 3.98 -12.61
C PHE A 404 13.37 3.07 -13.69
N THR A 405 14.06 2.02 -13.27
CA THR A 405 14.75 1.11 -14.21
C THR A 405 13.69 0.28 -14.94
N GLY A 406 13.75 0.29 -16.26
CA GLY A 406 12.85 -0.49 -17.13
C GLY A 406 11.59 0.29 -17.56
N ALA A 407 11.53 1.58 -17.31
CA ALA A 407 10.53 2.46 -17.90
C ALA A 407 10.71 2.50 -19.42
N GLY A 408 9.72 1.99 -20.12
CA GLY A 408 9.50 2.26 -21.54
C GLY A 408 8.33 3.23 -21.68
N ALA A 409 8.01 3.65 -22.90
CA ALA A 409 6.73 4.32 -23.15
C ALA A 409 5.58 3.40 -22.70
N GLY A 410 4.64 3.93 -21.93
CA GLY A 410 3.55 3.14 -21.35
C GLY A 410 2.62 4.00 -20.51
N SER A 411 1.94 3.41 -19.55
CA SER A 411 1.12 4.13 -18.56
C SER A 411 1.42 3.64 -17.16
N VAL A 412 1.44 4.55 -16.19
CA VAL A 412 1.31 4.20 -14.78
C VAL A 412 -0.17 3.96 -14.52
N GLY A 413 -0.56 2.75 -14.11
CA GLY A 413 -1.96 2.42 -13.88
C GLY A 413 -2.40 2.78 -12.48
N ASP A 414 -1.76 2.19 -11.48
CA ASP A 414 -2.13 2.35 -10.08
C ASP A 414 -0.90 2.46 -9.18
N ILE A 415 -1.04 3.14 -8.03
CA ILE A 415 0.01 3.31 -7.02
C ILE A 415 -0.63 3.04 -5.66
N VAL A 416 -0.10 2.06 -4.93
CA VAL A 416 -0.59 1.68 -3.60
C VAL A 416 0.57 1.44 -2.64
N PHE A 417 0.36 1.73 -1.36
CA PHE A 417 1.35 1.47 -0.31
C PHE A 417 0.72 0.61 0.78
N ALA A 418 1.43 -0.44 1.18
CA ALA A 418 1.07 -1.28 2.31
C ALA A 418 1.56 -0.67 3.64
N THR A 419 2.71 -0.01 3.59
CA THR A 419 3.31 0.69 4.73
C THR A 419 3.92 2.01 4.24
N PRO A 420 4.30 2.95 5.11
CA PRO A 420 4.95 4.19 4.70
C PRO A 420 6.19 4.00 3.80
N SER A 421 6.91 2.88 3.93
CA SER A 421 8.09 2.58 3.12
C SER A 421 7.82 1.64 1.96
N VAL A 422 6.89 0.68 2.08
CA VAL A 422 6.66 -0.34 1.06
C VAL A 422 5.44 -0.02 0.22
N GLY A 423 5.66 0.15 -1.07
CA GLY A 423 4.60 0.42 -2.03
C GLY A 423 4.80 -0.31 -3.35
N PHE A 424 3.75 -0.31 -4.15
CA PHE A 424 3.71 -0.95 -5.45
C PHE A 424 3.09 -0.01 -6.49
N MET A 425 3.53 -0.17 -7.72
CA MET A 425 3.05 0.61 -8.86
C MET A 425 2.89 -0.30 -10.07
N SER A 426 1.78 -0.21 -10.77
CA SER A 426 1.62 -0.87 -12.06
C SER A 426 2.14 0.04 -13.17
N HIS A 427 2.88 -0.55 -14.11
CA HIS A 427 3.36 0.13 -15.31
C HIS A 427 3.10 -0.74 -16.53
N ASN A 428 2.23 -0.26 -17.41
CA ASN A 428 1.85 -0.95 -18.64
C ASN A 428 2.66 -0.39 -19.78
N THR A 429 3.41 -1.25 -20.49
CA THR A 429 4.19 -0.83 -21.65
C THR A 429 3.26 -0.59 -22.85
N ALA A 430 3.59 0.40 -23.69
CA ALA A 430 2.80 0.72 -24.85
C ALA A 430 2.70 -0.47 -25.84
N ALA A 431 1.53 -0.63 -26.46
CA ALA A 431 1.25 -1.53 -27.58
C ALA A 431 1.66 -3.00 -27.38
N GLY A 432 0.92 -3.73 -26.52
CA GLY A 432 1.02 -5.21 -26.46
C GLY A 432 2.21 -5.74 -25.66
N GLY A 433 2.93 -4.90 -24.94
CA GLY A 433 3.95 -5.34 -24.00
C GLY A 433 3.34 -5.83 -22.67
N ALA A 434 4.06 -6.69 -21.96
CA ALA A 434 3.63 -7.14 -20.64
C ALA A 434 3.54 -5.95 -19.66
N GLY A 435 2.47 -5.89 -18.89
CA GLY A 435 2.39 -5.05 -17.71
C GLY A 435 3.47 -5.45 -16.71
N ARG A 436 3.93 -4.50 -15.94
CA ARG A 436 4.93 -4.70 -14.91
C ARG A 436 4.39 -4.17 -13.59
N VAL A 437 4.80 -4.81 -12.52
CA VAL A 437 4.64 -4.26 -11.18
C VAL A 437 6.01 -3.86 -10.67
N LEU A 438 6.12 -2.64 -10.21
CA LEU A 438 7.30 -2.11 -9.56
C LEU A 438 7.04 -2.04 -8.06
N ARG A 439 8.08 -2.31 -7.28
CA ARG A 439 8.06 -2.21 -5.81
C ARG A 439 9.00 -1.11 -5.36
N THR A 440 8.60 -0.38 -4.34
CA THR A 440 9.47 0.47 -3.53
C THR A 440 9.56 -0.08 -2.11
N ILE A 441 10.69 0.13 -1.45
CA ILE A 441 10.88 -0.17 -0.02
C ILE A 441 11.44 1.05 0.73
N ASP A 442 11.48 2.18 0.08
CA ASP A 442 11.98 3.46 0.62
C ASP A 442 10.97 4.60 0.44
N GLY A 443 9.68 4.25 0.43
CA GLY A 443 8.59 5.21 0.35
C GLY A 443 8.47 5.91 -0.99
N GLY A 444 8.78 5.23 -2.09
CA GLY A 444 8.66 5.76 -3.44
C GLY A 444 9.88 6.57 -3.89
N TYR A 445 10.96 6.56 -3.13
CA TYR A 445 12.19 7.24 -3.52
C TYR A 445 12.90 6.51 -4.68
N SER A 446 12.99 5.18 -4.60
CA SER A 446 13.46 4.33 -5.69
C SER A 446 12.43 3.24 -6.01
N TRP A 447 12.34 2.89 -7.29
CA TRP A 447 11.43 1.87 -7.78
C TRP A 447 12.18 0.85 -8.61
N TYR A 448 11.83 -0.40 -8.44
CA TYR A 448 12.43 -1.51 -9.18
C TYR A 448 11.37 -2.51 -9.62
N VAL A 449 11.56 -3.04 -10.81
CA VAL A 449 10.66 -4.05 -11.37
C VAL A 449 10.72 -5.30 -10.49
N MET A 450 9.58 -5.82 -10.10
CA MET A 450 9.52 -7.08 -9.37
C MET A 450 10.09 -8.20 -10.25
N PRO A 451 10.85 -9.14 -9.65
CA PRO A 451 11.62 -10.09 -10.43
C PRO A 451 10.74 -10.96 -11.33
N GLU A 452 11.17 -11.08 -12.58
CA GLU A 452 10.67 -12.07 -13.50
C GLU A 452 11.15 -13.46 -13.02
N GLY A 453 10.24 -14.38 -12.75
CA GLY A 453 10.54 -15.74 -12.30
C GLY A 453 9.35 -16.66 -12.59
N ALA A 454 9.40 -17.92 -12.18
CA ALA A 454 8.24 -18.81 -12.23
C ALA A 454 7.06 -18.16 -11.50
N GLY A 455 5.96 -17.86 -12.20
CA GLY A 455 4.87 -17.04 -11.69
C GLY A 455 4.96 -15.56 -12.12
N THR A 456 5.58 -15.25 -13.25
CA THR A 456 5.59 -13.90 -13.84
C THR A 456 4.20 -13.49 -14.31
N ILE A 457 4.01 -12.17 -14.40
CA ILE A 457 2.86 -11.60 -15.10
C ILE A 457 2.89 -12.15 -16.53
N PRO A 458 1.81 -12.80 -17.01
CA PRO A 458 1.78 -13.37 -18.35
C PRO A 458 2.11 -12.32 -19.42
N ALA A 459 2.78 -12.74 -20.48
CA ALA A 459 3.11 -11.85 -21.61
C ALA A 459 1.82 -11.23 -22.19
N ASN A 460 1.89 -9.98 -22.61
CA ASN A 460 0.77 -9.22 -23.14
C ASN A 460 -0.38 -8.97 -22.14
N THR A 461 -0.08 -8.95 -20.84
CA THR A 461 -1.05 -8.65 -19.81
C THR A 461 -0.91 -7.19 -19.39
N GLY A 462 -2.00 -6.42 -19.39
CA GLY A 462 -2.08 -5.13 -18.75
C GLY A 462 -2.46 -5.29 -17.27
N VAL A 463 -1.79 -4.58 -16.37
CA VAL A 463 -2.15 -4.50 -14.94
C VAL A 463 -2.90 -3.19 -14.72
N ALA A 464 -4.20 -3.29 -14.47
CA ALA A 464 -5.10 -2.13 -14.32
C ALA A 464 -5.17 -1.62 -12.89
N ALA A 465 -5.27 -2.53 -11.92
CA ALA A 465 -5.47 -2.18 -10.52
C ALA A 465 -4.58 -3.02 -9.60
N LEU A 466 -4.22 -2.44 -8.46
CA LEU A 466 -3.46 -3.05 -7.39
C LEU A 466 -4.23 -2.93 -6.08
N ALA A 467 -4.10 -3.92 -5.21
CA ALA A 467 -4.60 -3.85 -3.85
C ALA A 467 -3.61 -4.50 -2.88
N VAL A 468 -3.42 -3.85 -1.76
CA VAL A 468 -2.54 -4.29 -0.66
C VAL A 468 -3.32 -4.39 0.63
N CYS A 469 -2.76 -5.08 1.59
CA CYS A 469 -3.20 -5.09 2.97
C CYS A 469 -2.04 -4.63 3.88
N GLU A 470 -2.19 -4.72 5.17
CA GLU A 470 -1.15 -4.35 6.13
C GLU A 470 0.14 -5.20 6.02
N ASP A 471 0.04 -6.43 5.46
CA ASP A 471 1.24 -7.23 5.19
C ASP A 471 1.97 -6.73 3.95
N PRO A 472 3.19 -6.15 4.09
CA PRO A 472 3.96 -5.63 2.97
C PRO A 472 4.45 -6.69 1.97
N ASN A 473 4.20 -7.96 2.25
CA ASN A 473 4.55 -9.10 1.41
C ASN A 473 3.34 -9.71 0.68
N VAL A 474 2.18 -9.06 0.74
CA VAL A 474 0.98 -9.48 0.03
C VAL A 474 0.51 -8.39 -0.90
N LEU A 475 0.37 -8.72 -2.17
CA LEU A 475 -0.13 -7.83 -3.21
C LEU A 475 -1.10 -8.61 -4.11
N TYR A 476 -2.22 -7.99 -4.40
CA TYR A 476 -3.14 -8.44 -5.45
C TYR A 476 -3.04 -7.50 -6.66
N ALA A 477 -2.92 -8.08 -7.84
CA ALA A 477 -2.86 -7.34 -9.09
C ALA A 477 -3.92 -7.86 -10.06
N ALA A 478 -4.68 -6.95 -10.62
CA ALA A 478 -5.79 -7.24 -11.52
C ALA A 478 -5.57 -6.61 -12.89
N GLY A 479 -6.06 -7.27 -13.94
CA GLY A 479 -5.89 -6.74 -15.29
C GLY A 479 -6.53 -7.62 -16.37
N ALA A 480 -5.99 -7.50 -17.57
CA ALA A 480 -6.45 -8.26 -18.73
C ALA A 480 -5.29 -8.83 -19.53
N SER A 481 -5.47 -10.03 -20.08
CA SER A 481 -4.58 -10.61 -21.08
C SER A 481 -4.72 -9.89 -22.43
N GLY A 482 -3.75 -10.09 -23.32
CA GLY A 482 -3.85 -9.61 -24.71
C GLY A 482 -5.02 -10.21 -25.51
N ALA A 483 -5.60 -11.30 -25.04
CA ALA A 483 -6.81 -11.90 -25.59
C ALA A 483 -8.12 -11.26 -25.04
N GLY A 484 -7.99 -10.41 -24.01
CA GLY A 484 -9.12 -9.76 -23.36
C GLY A 484 -9.69 -10.51 -22.15
N ASP A 485 -9.10 -11.67 -21.82
CA ASP A 485 -9.50 -12.41 -20.62
C ASP A 485 -8.97 -11.70 -19.36
N GLY A 486 -9.74 -11.80 -18.28
CA GLY A 486 -9.34 -11.23 -17.01
C GLY A 486 -8.20 -11.99 -16.36
N ILE A 487 -7.33 -11.27 -15.68
CA ILE A 487 -6.24 -11.83 -14.91
C ILE A 487 -6.28 -11.28 -13.49
N LEU A 488 -6.15 -12.17 -12.53
CA LEU A 488 -6.00 -11.86 -11.13
C LEU A 488 -4.79 -12.61 -10.58
N LEU A 489 -3.82 -11.86 -10.08
CA LEU A 489 -2.55 -12.36 -9.59
C LEU A 489 -2.43 -12.03 -8.10
N LYS A 490 -1.78 -12.93 -7.35
CA LYS A 490 -1.30 -12.67 -6.00
C LYS A 490 0.21 -12.80 -5.99
N ALA A 491 0.88 -11.81 -5.42
CA ALA A 491 2.28 -11.92 -5.04
C ALA A 491 2.38 -12.12 -3.53
N ALA A 492 3.17 -13.11 -3.11
CA ALA A 492 3.43 -13.43 -1.71
C ALA A 492 4.83 -14.05 -1.56
#